data_c5434f5e4f5b9a57cd59b3c42363eccf
#
_entry.id   c5434f5e4f5b9a57cd59b3c42363eccf
#
_cell.length_a   1.000
_cell.length_b   1.000
_cell.length_c   1.000
_cell.angle_alpha   90.00
_cell.angle_beta   90.00
_cell.angle_gamma   90.00
#
_symmetry.space_group_name_H-M   'P 1'
#
loop_
_entity.id
_entity.type
_entity.pdbx_description
1 polymer ?
#
loop_
_entity_poly.entity_id
_entity_poly.type
_entity_poly.pdbx_seq_one_letter_code
_entity_poly.pdbx_strand_id
1 'polypeptide(L)'
;GASFEELVGINNEETGKVFFSGFANVINAMRKCPKFIVGRIQGKTVGGGVGLASATDYCMATKFASIKLSELNVGIGPFVVGPAVQRKLGLSAMSQIAMDANSFYSAEWAQQKGLFTQVYDSLEELDEAVKSFAENLCTYNTKAMTEMKTMFWRGTEDWDQLLIQRAKISGRLVLSNFTKDTLRKYK
;
A
#
# COMPACT_ATOMS: atom_id res chain seq x y z
N GLY A 1 -1.37 -6.24 6.89
CA GLY A 1 0.09 -6.18 6.93
C GLY A 1 0.73 -7.52 6.54
N ALA A 2 2.04 -7.58 6.54
CA ALA A 2 2.77 -8.82 6.31
C ALA A 2 2.61 -9.80 7.50
N SER A 3 2.73 -11.11 7.23
CA SER A 3 2.78 -12.12 8.28
C SER A 3 4.07 -11.99 9.08
N PHE A 4 3.96 -11.78 10.40
CA PHE A 4 5.12 -11.74 11.28
C PHE A 4 5.81 -13.11 11.38
N GLU A 5 5.06 -14.21 11.31
CA GLU A 5 5.57 -15.56 11.33
C GLU A 5 6.46 -15.83 10.11
N GLU A 6 5.98 -15.48 8.91
CA GLU A 6 6.76 -15.59 7.68
C GLU A 6 8.00 -14.67 7.71
N LEU A 7 7.84 -13.46 8.25
CA LEU A 7 8.94 -12.50 8.36
C LEU A 7 10.07 -13.03 9.25
N VAL A 8 9.72 -13.66 10.38
CA VAL A 8 10.68 -14.30 11.29
C VAL A 8 11.37 -15.51 10.65
N GLY A 9 10.70 -16.21 9.74
CA GLY A 9 11.24 -17.34 9.00
C GLY A 9 12.31 -17.00 7.95
N ILE A 10 12.50 -15.71 7.63
CA ILE A 10 13.49 -15.28 6.64
C ILE A 10 14.89 -15.46 7.21
N ASN A 11 15.72 -16.28 6.53
CA ASN A 11 17.04 -16.65 7.00
C ASN A 11 18.18 -16.27 6.04
N ASN A 12 17.89 -15.84 4.83
CA ASN A 12 18.85 -15.37 3.83
C ASN A 12 18.26 -14.29 2.93
N GLU A 13 19.11 -13.59 2.16
CA GLU A 13 18.70 -12.48 1.31
C GLU A 13 17.74 -12.90 0.21
N GLU A 14 17.86 -14.10 -0.37
CA GLU A 14 17.00 -14.55 -1.44
C GLU A 14 15.59 -14.83 -0.92
N THR A 15 15.42 -15.50 0.21
CA THR A 15 14.11 -15.70 0.85
C THR A 15 13.48 -14.36 1.26
N GLY A 16 14.28 -13.42 1.75
CA GLY A 16 13.85 -12.07 2.05
C GLY A 16 13.36 -11.32 0.80
N LYS A 17 14.15 -11.35 -0.26
CA LYS A 17 13.76 -10.77 -1.55
C LYS A 17 12.45 -11.37 -2.08
N VAL A 18 12.30 -12.70 -2.05
CA VAL A 18 11.08 -13.39 -2.50
C VAL A 18 9.87 -12.91 -1.70
N PHE A 19 9.98 -12.86 -0.37
CA PHE A 19 8.91 -12.39 0.52
C PHE A 19 8.45 -10.96 0.16
N PHE A 20 9.38 -10.02 0.09
CA PHE A 20 9.05 -8.62 -0.22
C PHE A 20 8.62 -8.41 -1.68
N SER A 21 9.07 -9.27 -2.59
CA SER A 21 8.62 -9.25 -4.00
C SER A 21 7.14 -9.58 -4.15
N GLY A 22 6.51 -10.25 -3.17
CA GLY A 22 5.06 -10.46 -3.16
C GLY A 22 4.28 -9.15 -3.26
N PHE A 23 4.66 -8.14 -2.46
CA PHE A 23 4.06 -6.80 -2.54
C PHE A 23 4.35 -6.11 -3.87
N ALA A 24 5.59 -6.21 -4.35
CA ALA A 24 5.99 -5.66 -5.65
C ALA A 24 5.14 -6.23 -6.80
N ASN A 25 4.94 -7.54 -6.80
CA ASN A 25 4.15 -8.24 -7.82
C ASN A 25 2.69 -7.80 -7.81
N VAL A 26 2.07 -7.67 -6.62
CA VAL A 26 0.68 -7.22 -6.51
C VAL A 26 0.54 -5.76 -6.97
N ILE A 27 1.41 -4.86 -6.52
CA ILE A 27 1.39 -3.45 -6.93
C ILE A 27 1.56 -3.33 -8.46
N ASN A 28 2.50 -4.09 -9.05
CA ASN A 28 2.69 -4.09 -10.50
C ASN A 28 1.50 -4.69 -11.26
N ALA A 29 0.86 -5.73 -10.72
CA ALA A 29 -0.37 -6.29 -11.30
C ALA A 29 -1.52 -5.27 -11.26
N MET A 30 -1.70 -4.56 -10.13
CA MET A 30 -2.70 -3.49 -9.98
C MET A 30 -2.44 -2.34 -10.97
N ARG A 31 -1.18 -1.92 -11.09
CA ARG A 31 -0.74 -0.89 -12.03
C ARG A 31 -1.05 -1.23 -13.48
N LYS A 32 -0.76 -2.48 -13.88
CA LYS A 32 -0.91 -2.98 -15.27
C LYS A 32 -2.33 -3.45 -15.60
N CYS A 33 -3.19 -3.61 -14.61
CA CYS A 33 -4.58 -3.97 -14.83
C CYS A 33 -5.25 -2.93 -15.76
N PRO A 34 -5.87 -3.34 -16.87
CA PRO A 34 -6.50 -2.40 -17.79
C PRO A 34 -7.83 -1.83 -17.27
N LYS A 35 -8.26 -2.29 -16.09
CA LYS A 35 -9.47 -1.84 -15.42
C LYS A 35 -9.12 -1.00 -14.19
N PHE A 36 -9.98 -0.08 -13.80
CA PHE A 36 -9.84 0.62 -12.54
C PHE A 36 -9.99 -0.33 -11.36
N ILE A 37 -9.16 -0.10 -10.34
CA ILE A 37 -9.19 -0.84 -9.09
C ILE A 37 -9.71 0.09 -8.01
N VAL A 38 -10.84 -0.28 -7.41
CA VAL A 38 -11.46 0.43 -6.30
C VAL A 38 -11.05 -0.22 -4.99
N GLY A 39 -10.48 0.56 -4.08
CA GLY A 39 -10.14 0.13 -2.74
C GLY A 39 -11.29 0.37 -1.76
N ARG A 40 -11.56 -0.61 -0.90
CA ARG A 40 -12.51 -0.54 0.22
C ARG A 40 -11.78 -0.80 1.52
N ILE A 41 -11.67 0.22 2.37
CA ILE A 41 -10.90 0.18 3.61
C ILE A 41 -11.82 0.39 4.81
N GLN A 42 -11.90 -0.60 5.69
CA GLN A 42 -12.84 -0.56 6.81
C GLN A 42 -12.20 -0.29 8.18
N GLY A 43 -10.88 -0.44 8.31
CA GLY A 43 -10.23 -0.36 9.61
C GLY A 43 -8.74 -0.10 9.51
N LYS A 44 -7.98 -0.53 10.52
CA LYS A 44 -6.53 -0.33 10.60
C LYS A 44 -5.80 -0.94 9.41
N THR A 45 -5.02 -0.13 8.72
CA THR A 45 -4.24 -0.50 7.53
C THR A 45 -2.77 -0.20 7.82
N VAL A 46 -1.92 -1.23 7.80
CA VAL A 46 -0.54 -1.13 8.26
C VAL A 46 0.43 -1.62 7.19
N GLY A 47 1.54 -0.93 7.03
CA GLY A 47 2.68 -1.35 6.21
C GLY A 47 2.29 -1.67 4.77
N GLY A 48 2.47 -2.92 4.36
CA GLY A 48 2.08 -3.40 3.03
C GLY A 48 0.64 -3.08 2.65
N GLY A 49 -0.29 -3.09 3.61
CA GLY A 49 -1.69 -2.71 3.38
C GLY A 49 -1.84 -1.25 2.92
N VAL A 50 -1.04 -0.33 3.47
CA VAL A 50 -1.03 1.08 3.01
C VAL A 50 -0.54 1.16 1.57
N GLY A 51 0.47 0.36 1.21
CA GLY A 51 0.95 0.27 -0.15
C GLY A 51 -0.11 -0.21 -1.14
N LEU A 52 -0.86 -1.26 -0.78
CA LEU A 52 -1.95 -1.76 -1.61
C LEU A 52 -3.10 -0.75 -1.73
N ALA A 53 -3.50 -0.11 -0.63
CA ALA A 53 -4.49 0.97 -0.67
C ALA A 53 -4.04 2.12 -1.59
N SER A 54 -2.74 2.48 -1.52
CA SER A 54 -2.16 3.52 -2.38
C SER A 54 -2.08 3.14 -3.86
N ALA A 55 -2.01 1.85 -4.16
CA ALA A 55 -1.98 1.34 -5.54
C ALA A 55 -3.38 1.22 -6.18
N THR A 56 -4.45 1.48 -5.44
CA THR A 56 -5.80 1.59 -6.02
C THR A 56 -5.96 2.89 -6.79
N ASP A 57 -6.82 2.91 -7.80
CA ASP A 57 -7.11 4.12 -8.57
C ASP A 57 -8.09 5.03 -7.81
N TYR A 58 -9.02 4.43 -7.10
CA TYR A 58 -9.99 5.11 -6.25
C TYR A 58 -10.10 4.37 -4.91
N CYS A 59 -10.00 5.05 -3.79
CA CYS A 59 -9.99 4.42 -2.48
C CYS A 59 -11.04 5.04 -1.57
N MET A 60 -11.97 4.21 -1.10
CA MET A 60 -13.03 4.58 -0.16
C MET A 60 -12.76 3.96 1.21
N ALA A 61 -13.09 4.65 2.26
CA ALA A 61 -12.85 4.18 3.62
C ALA A 61 -14.00 4.50 4.58
N THR A 62 -14.06 3.82 5.72
CA THR A 62 -14.85 4.27 6.86
C THR A 62 -14.09 5.28 7.69
N LYS A 63 -14.77 6.10 8.49
CA LYS A 63 -14.16 6.98 9.48
C LYS A 63 -13.34 6.23 10.55
N PHE A 64 -13.54 4.94 10.70
CA PHE A 64 -12.80 4.07 11.63
C PHE A 64 -11.49 3.55 11.03
N ALA A 65 -11.26 3.79 9.74
CA ALA A 65 -10.00 3.45 9.09
C ALA A 65 -8.86 4.33 9.62
N SER A 66 -7.70 3.73 9.70
CA SER A 66 -6.47 4.45 10.02
C SER A 66 -5.29 3.80 9.32
N ILE A 67 -4.25 4.56 9.07
CA ILE A 67 -3.07 4.09 8.35
C ILE A 67 -1.81 4.24 9.18
N LYS A 68 -0.85 3.35 8.97
CA LYS A 68 0.47 3.40 9.62
C LYS A 68 1.52 2.73 8.74
N LEU A 69 2.67 3.37 8.55
CA LEU A 69 3.87 2.72 8.02
C LEU A 69 4.77 2.32 9.19
N SER A 70 4.71 1.06 9.58
CA SER A 70 5.41 0.54 10.76
C SER A 70 6.78 -0.06 10.46
N GLU A 71 7.23 -0.05 9.22
CA GLU A 71 8.41 -0.77 8.76
C GLU A 71 9.68 -0.31 9.47
N LEU A 72 9.82 0.99 9.75
CA LEU A 72 11.00 1.51 10.42
C LEU A 72 11.12 1.00 11.86
N ASN A 73 9.99 0.74 12.54
CA ASN A 73 9.99 0.20 13.91
C ASN A 73 10.61 -1.21 13.98
N VAL A 74 10.53 -1.96 12.90
CA VAL A 74 11.13 -3.29 12.84
C VAL A 74 12.47 -3.31 12.08
N GLY A 75 13.08 -2.14 11.88
CA GLY A 75 14.41 -2.02 11.25
C GLY A 75 14.41 -2.18 9.73
N ILE A 76 13.24 -2.05 9.10
CA ILE A 76 13.06 -2.10 7.65
C ILE A 76 12.49 -0.76 7.22
N GLY A 77 12.71 -0.32 6.00
CA GLY A 77 11.99 0.85 5.46
C GLY A 77 10.81 0.42 4.59
N PRO A 78 9.84 1.27 4.32
CA PRO A 78 8.72 0.99 3.42
C PRO A 78 9.17 1.05 1.94
N PHE A 79 10.26 0.34 1.61
CA PHE A 79 10.95 0.50 0.32
C PHE A 79 10.09 0.03 -0.86
N VAL A 80 9.41 -1.10 -0.74
CA VAL A 80 8.60 -1.67 -1.83
C VAL A 80 7.32 -0.89 -2.02
N VAL A 81 6.65 -0.54 -0.93
CA VAL A 81 5.35 0.15 -0.96
C VAL A 81 5.50 1.66 -1.13
N GLY A 82 6.67 2.19 -0.78
CA GLY A 82 6.97 3.62 -0.78
C GLY A 82 6.65 4.34 -2.09
N PRO A 83 7.03 3.82 -3.27
CA PRO A 83 6.69 4.46 -4.53
C PRO A 83 5.18 4.66 -4.74
N ALA A 84 4.34 3.66 -4.41
CA ALA A 84 2.89 3.78 -4.52
C ALA A 84 2.34 4.79 -3.50
N VAL A 85 2.83 4.75 -2.26
CA VAL A 85 2.43 5.68 -1.18
C VAL A 85 2.84 7.12 -1.54
N GLN A 86 4.09 7.32 -1.97
CA GLN A 86 4.58 8.63 -2.38
C GLN A 86 3.79 9.20 -3.56
N ARG A 87 3.47 8.35 -4.55
CA ARG A 87 2.68 8.76 -5.71
C ARG A 87 1.29 9.23 -5.31
N LYS A 88 0.68 8.60 -4.30
CA LYS A 88 -0.68 8.90 -3.84
C LYS A 88 -0.74 10.09 -2.89
N LEU A 89 0.16 10.14 -1.91
CA LEU A 89 0.17 11.13 -0.81
C LEU A 89 1.09 12.34 -1.06
N GLY A 90 1.99 12.26 -2.03
CA GLY A 90 3.11 13.18 -2.17
C GLY A 90 4.26 12.89 -1.21
N LEU A 91 5.45 13.44 -1.52
CA LEU A 91 6.67 13.18 -0.76
C LEU A 91 6.57 13.64 0.70
N SER A 92 5.99 14.80 0.95
CA SER A 92 5.88 15.36 2.31
C SER A 92 5.07 14.46 3.24
N ALA A 93 3.88 14.01 2.83
CA ALA A 93 3.05 13.14 3.65
C ALA A 93 3.66 11.73 3.76
N MET A 94 4.27 11.21 2.68
CA MET A 94 5.00 9.94 2.72
C MET A 94 6.14 9.97 3.73
N SER A 95 6.97 11.02 3.74
CA SER A 95 8.08 11.14 4.69
C SER A 95 7.57 11.26 6.12
N GLN A 96 6.50 12.03 6.35
CA GLN A 96 5.87 12.16 7.66
C GLN A 96 5.48 10.80 8.25
N ILE A 97 4.67 10.01 7.52
CA ILE A 97 4.17 8.73 8.05
C ILE A 97 5.26 7.63 8.10
N ALA A 98 6.29 7.72 7.25
CA ALA A 98 7.39 6.77 7.26
C ALA A 98 8.35 7.01 8.43
N MET A 99 8.60 8.27 8.80
CA MET A 99 9.47 8.63 9.92
C MET A 99 8.77 8.47 11.27
N ASP A 100 7.49 8.85 11.34
CA ASP A 100 6.65 8.63 12.52
C ASP A 100 5.98 7.25 12.49
N ALA A 101 6.82 6.22 12.50
CA ALA A 101 6.39 4.84 12.34
C ALA A 101 5.57 4.28 13.53
N ASN A 102 5.46 5.02 14.63
CA ASN A 102 4.68 4.61 15.80
C ASN A 102 3.21 5.05 15.74
N SER A 103 2.91 6.12 15.02
CA SER A 103 1.59 6.75 15.03
C SER A 103 0.65 6.16 13.98
N PHE A 104 -0.63 6.07 14.36
CA PHE A 104 -1.71 5.88 13.40
C PHE A 104 -2.25 7.23 12.96
N TYR A 105 -2.44 7.40 11.67
CA TYR A 105 -3.07 8.56 11.06
C TYR A 105 -4.52 8.23 10.72
N SER A 106 -5.43 9.14 11.04
CA SER A 106 -6.88 8.95 10.89
C SER A 106 -7.32 8.86 9.43
N ALA A 107 -8.55 8.37 9.22
CA ALA A 107 -9.19 8.37 7.90
C ALA A 107 -9.31 9.78 7.33
N GLU A 108 -9.63 10.77 8.16
CA GLU A 108 -9.72 12.18 7.76
C GLU A 108 -8.37 12.71 7.29
N TRP A 109 -7.28 12.46 8.04
CA TRP A 109 -5.94 12.83 7.62
C TRP A 109 -5.58 12.18 6.27
N ALA A 110 -5.85 10.89 6.12
CA ALA A 110 -5.57 10.16 4.89
C ALA A 110 -6.40 10.67 3.70
N GLN A 111 -7.62 11.13 3.94
CA GLN A 111 -8.45 11.81 2.94
C GLN A 111 -7.88 13.16 2.55
N GLN A 112 -7.51 14.00 3.51
CA GLN A 112 -6.87 15.31 3.25
C GLN A 112 -5.58 15.19 2.44
N LYS A 113 -4.85 14.09 2.62
CA LYS A 113 -3.61 13.79 1.87
C LYS A 113 -3.84 13.03 0.56
N GLY A 114 -5.09 12.70 0.22
CA GLY A 114 -5.46 12.10 -1.07
C GLY A 114 -5.33 10.58 -1.16
N LEU A 115 -5.08 9.87 -0.04
CA LEU A 115 -5.13 8.41 -0.04
C LEU A 115 -6.57 7.92 -0.14
N PHE A 116 -7.43 8.39 0.75
CA PHE A 116 -8.85 8.09 0.67
C PHE A 116 -9.56 9.19 -0.11
N THR A 117 -10.29 8.79 -1.13
CA THR A 117 -11.08 9.73 -1.95
C THR A 117 -12.34 10.15 -1.22
N GLN A 118 -12.97 9.20 -0.51
CA GLN A 118 -14.17 9.44 0.30
C GLN A 118 -14.10 8.63 1.60
N VAL A 119 -14.71 9.19 2.65
CA VAL A 119 -14.83 8.58 3.97
C VAL A 119 -16.30 8.56 4.37
N TYR A 120 -16.76 7.42 4.88
CA TYR A 120 -18.15 7.13 5.23
C TYR A 120 -18.29 6.86 6.74
N ASP A 121 -19.46 7.11 7.27
CA ASP A 121 -19.75 6.99 8.69
C ASP A 121 -19.96 5.54 9.16
N SER A 122 -20.39 4.67 8.26
CA SER A 122 -20.65 3.25 8.56
C SER A 122 -20.09 2.31 7.49
N LEU A 123 -20.09 1.01 7.81
CA LEU A 123 -19.73 -0.05 6.86
C LEU A 123 -20.78 -0.19 5.76
N GLU A 124 -22.04 -0.08 6.14
CA GLU A 124 -23.19 -0.18 5.24
C GLU A 124 -23.14 0.91 4.16
N GLU A 125 -22.89 2.16 4.59
CA GLU A 125 -22.74 3.29 3.66
C GLU A 125 -21.54 3.09 2.72
N LEU A 126 -20.41 2.61 3.26
CA LEU A 126 -19.22 2.31 2.46
C LEU A 126 -19.53 1.24 1.41
N ASP A 127 -20.21 0.15 1.81
CA ASP A 127 -20.51 -0.98 0.92
C ASP A 127 -21.46 -0.57 -0.21
N GLU A 128 -22.50 0.20 0.12
CA GLU A 128 -23.43 0.74 -0.87
C GLU A 128 -22.72 1.70 -1.84
N ALA A 129 -21.89 2.59 -1.31
CA ALA A 129 -21.14 3.53 -2.14
C ALA A 129 -20.14 2.82 -3.08
N VAL A 130 -19.40 1.81 -2.59
CA VAL A 130 -18.48 1.02 -3.42
C VAL A 130 -19.24 0.29 -4.52
N LYS A 131 -20.37 -0.34 -4.19
CA LYS A 131 -21.21 -1.04 -5.15
C LYS A 131 -21.74 -0.10 -6.22
N SER A 132 -22.39 0.98 -5.80
CA SER A 132 -22.96 1.99 -6.72
C SER A 132 -21.89 2.58 -7.64
N PHE A 133 -20.72 2.90 -7.10
CA PHE A 133 -19.60 3.42 -7.87
C PHE A 133 -19.08 2.41 -8.91
N ALA A 134 -18.94 1.14 -8.51
CA ALA A 134 -18.52 0.08 -9.41
C ALA A 134 -19.54 -0.17 -10.54
N GLU A 135 -20.83 -0.18 -10.22
CA GLU A 135 -21.91 -0.30 -11.20
C GLU A 135 -21.89 0.87 -12.20
N ASN A 136 -21.70 2.10 -11.71
CA ASN A 136 -21.54 3.27 -12.57
C ASN A 136 -20.34 3.15 -13.52
N LEU A 137 -19.19 2.70 -13.02
CA LEU A 137 -18.01 2.48 -13.87
C LEU A 137 -18.30 1.49 -15.00
N CYS A 138 -19.14 0.47 -14.76
CA CYS A 138 -19.52 -0.51 -15.79
C CYS A 138 -20.37 0.08 -16.92
N THR A 139 -20.96 1.27 -16.75
CA THR A 139 -21.74 1.96 -17.80
C THR A 139 -20.87 2.77 -18.76
N TYR A 140 -19.61 3.03 -18.40
CA TYR A 140 -18.73 3.89 -19.18
C TYR A 140 -18.01 3.13 -20.31
N ASN A 141 -17.49 3.88 -21.27
CA ASN A 141 -16.75 3.34 -22.39
C ASN A 141 -15.44 2.65 -21.90
N THR A 142 -15.35 1.35 -22.10
CA THR A 142 -14.22 0.52 -21.63
C THR A 142 -12.87 0.98 -22.20
N LYS A 143 -12.83 1.38 -23.50
CA LYS A 143 -11.60 1.87 -24.13
C LYS A 143 -11.12 3.18 -23.49
N ALA A 144 -12.07 4.12 -23.25
CA ALA A 144 -11.74 5.37 -22.58
C ALA A 144 -11.20 5.13 -21.16
N MET A 145 -11.79 4.22 -20.39
CA MET A 145 -11.29 3.87 -19.06
C MET A 145 -9.90 3.25 -19.11
N THR A 146 -9.60 2.38 -20.08
CA THR A 146 -8.26 1.79 -20.25
C THR A 146 -7.21 2.85 -20.58
N GLU A 147 -7.53 3.78 -21.47
CA GLU A 147 -6.62 4.90 -21.80
C GLU A 147 -6.40 5.84 -20.60
N MET A 148 -7.46 6.14 -19.85
CA MET A 148 -7.34 6.91 -18.60
C MET A 148 -6.48 6.18 -17.55
N LYS A 149 -6.66 4.87 -17.39
CA LYS A 149 -5.82 4.06 -16.50
C LYS A 149 -4.35 4.17 -16.90
N THR A 150 -4.04 4.02 -18.17
CA THR A 150 -2.68 4.17 -18.70
C THR A 150 -2.13 5.57 -18.43
N MET A 151 -2.93 6.61 -18.66
CA MET A 151 -2.55 8.00 -18.38
C MET A 151 -2.28 8.23 -16.89
N PHE A 152 -3.11 7.69 -16.00
CA PHE A 152 -2.93 7.86 -14.56
C PHE A 152 -1.63 7.23 -14.06
N TRP A 153 -1.15 6.17 -14.70
CA TRP A 153 0.06 5.46 -14.28
C TRP A 153 1.33 5.84 -15.08
N ARG A 154 1.31 6.93 -15.85
CA ARG A 154 2.51 7.47 -16.49
C ARG A 154 3.57 7.82 -15.45
N GLY A 155 4.85 7.62 -15.83
CA GLY A 155 6.00 7.85 -14.96
C GLY A 155 6.27 6.71 -13.99
N THR A 156 5.70 5.54 -14.25
CA THR A 156 5.92 4.33 -13.44
C THR A 156 6.41 3.13 -14.28
N GLU A 157 6.89 3.40 -15.48
CA GLU A 157 7.28 2.40 -16.46
C GLU A 157 8.42 1.51 -15.96
N ASP A 158 9.30 2.06 -15.12
CA ASP A 158 10.44 1.39 -14.51
C ASP A 158 10.09 0.55 -13.25
N TRP A 159 8.83 0.60 -12.78
CA TRP A 159 8.46 -0.02 -11.50
C TRP A 159 8.62 -1.55 -11.48
N ASP A 160 8.60 -2.20 -12.63
CA ASP A 160 8.90 -3.65 -12.69
C ASP A 160 10.30 -3.96 -12.15
N GLN A 161 11.26 -3.10 -12.44
CA GLN A 161 12.63 -3.23 -11.94
C GLN A 161 12.81 -2.55 -10.58
N LEU A 162 12.29 -1.35 -10.42
CA LEU A 162 12.41 -0.55 -9.21
C LEU A 162 11.90 -1.30 -7.97
N LEU A 163 10.69 -1.86 -8.04
CA LEU A 163 10.09 -2.51 -6.87
C LEU A 163 10.85 -3.79 -6.49
N ILE A 164 11.38 -4.54 -7.45
CA ILE A 164 12.23 -5.70 -7.17
C ILE A 164 13.57 -5.28 -6.55
N GLN A 165 14.17 -4.19 -7.02
CA GLN A 165 15.37 -3.63 -6.38
C GLN A 165 15.09 -3.21 -4.93
N ARG A 166 13.93 -2.58 -4.68
CA ARG A 166 13.49 -2.20 -3.34
C ARG A 166 13.21 -3.43 -2.45
N ALA A 167 12.68 -4.51 -3.02
CA ALA A 167 12.50 -5.79 -2.32
C ALA A 167 13.83 -6.40 -1.85
N LYS A 168 14.89 -6.29 -2.67
CA LYS A 168 16.25 -6.71 -2.26
C LYS A 168 16.77 -5.92 -1.05
N ILE A 169 16.52 -4.60 -1.00
CA ILE A 169 16.91 -3.77 0.14
C ILE A 169 16.20 -4.26 1.41
N SER A 170 14.88 -4.45 1.36
CA SER A 170 14.12 -4.97 2.50
C SER A 170 14.57 -6.37 2.90
N GLY A 171 14.84 -7.25 1.92
CA GLY A 171 15.33 -8.61 2.14
C GLY A 171 16.69 -8.67 2.84
N ARG A 172 17.58 -7.71 2.59
CA ARG A 172 18.85 -7.56 3.29
C ARG A 172 18.66 -7.02 4.70
N LEU A 173 17.84 -5.97 4.86
CA LEU A 173 17.66 -5.31 6.16
C LEU A 173 16.94 -6.19 7.18
N VAL A 174 16.00 -7.05 6.75
CA VAL A 174 15.31 -7.98 7.65
C VAL A 174 16.25 -8.95 8.36
N LEU A 175 17.42 -9.20 7.81
CA LEU A 175 18.45 -10.08 8.38
C LEU A 175 19.32 -9.39 9.43
N SER A 176 19.19 -8.08 9.62
CA SER A 176 19.99 -7.34 10.62
C SER A 176 19.68 -7.81 12.04
N ASN A 177 20.68 -7.70 12.92
CA ASN A 177 20.49 -8.03 14.34
C ASN A 177 19.38 -7.20 14.96
N PHE A 178 19.30 -5.90 14.62
CA PHE A 178 18.22 -5.02 15.09
C PHE A 178 16.83 -5.60 14.77
N THR A 179 16.60 -5.98 13.52
CA THR A 179 15.31 -6.55 13.10
C THR A 179 15.02 -7.87 13.79
N LYS A 180 16.01 -8.77 13.84
CA LYS A 180 15.87 -10.08 14.53
C LYS A 180 15.52 -9.93 16.00
N ASP A 181 16.17 -9.02 16.71
CA ASP A 181 15.92 -8.79 18.13
C ASP A 181 14.57 -8.11 18.36
N THR A 182 14.19 -7.20 17.46
CA THR A 182 12.87 -6.56 17.51
C THR A 182 11.75 -7.56 17.26
N LEU A 183 11.86 -8.41 16.25
CA LEU A 183 10.83 -9.40 15.91
C LEU A 183 10.66 -10.47 17.01
N ARG A 184 11.71 -10.80 17.77
CA ARG A 184 11.62 -11.72 18.93
C ARG A 184 10.68 -11.21 20.01
N LYS A 185 10.51 -9.89 20.14
CA LYS A 185 9.60 -9.29 21.15
C LYS A 185 8.12 -9.43 20.79
N TYR A 186 7.81 -9.84 19.56
CA TYR A 186 6.43 -10.05 19.07
C TYR A 186 6.05 -11.54 19.00
N LYS A 187 6.93 -12.43 19.46
CA LYS A 187 6.65 -13.85 19.72
C LYS A 187 6.10 -14.03 21.14
#